data_1f8c28d1e005c93e7fb63b226d8ffcfb
#
_entry.id   1f8c28d1e005c93e7fb63b226d8ffcfb
#
_cell.length_a   1.000
_cell.length_b   1.000
_cell.length_c   1.000
_cell.angle_alpha   90.00
_cell.angle_beta   90.00
_cell.angle_gamma   90.00
#
_symmetry.space_group_name_H-M   'P 1'
#
loop_
_entity.id
_entity.type
_entity.pdbx_description
1 polymer ?
#
loop_
_entity_poly.entity_id
_entity_poly.type
_entity_poly.pdbx_seq_one_letter_code
_entity_poly.pdbx_strand_id
1 'polypeptide(L)'
;MIPDLKDRPESARHQRIFCGQYYDDMGCIGFLGDPSKDRISVLMLGLSDGVALAPIGASTRVASLVAVDLDETALLRSLENRSRLAANIDFDSVVADAAHFLVVTPDRYDVIIVDLYTQSGYAQIVFDHGFHQLLKSRLNPLGHVVFNGFGVPMNLDPFNGPTPQAWFAHCLNDSWGDIHYLPHRRNATFIVGPPPSTILNTAPDVEFLCASDRLFMDIMSLRLRYLIPTNIRHAPLVPPALDFVGIDLEVQKRWTDSLPALSALLPTKLKLNEPKDLRVLLDDSDACLALQEKLVKDKSSLRTTLALLIAGEVNFSDRDVSWLPNWVLSTLENCAEINPPEWLEGLLPYAYGVITHKGSGDASKVEGFRRALERAP
;
A
#
# COMPACT_ATOMS: atom_id res chain seq x y z
N MET A 1 17.91 -29.25 11.25
CA MET A 1 16.56 -29.61 11.71
C MET A 1 15.86 -28.32 12.04
N ILE A 2 14.97 -27.84 11.16
CA ILE A 2 14.18 -26.62 11.36
C ILE A 2 13.04 -26.99 12.32
N PRO A 3 12.83 -26.28 13.44
CA PRO A 3 11.74 -26.57 14.35
C PRO A 3 10.40 -26.53 13.61
N ASP A 4 9.54 -27.50 13.87
CA ASP A 4 8.21 -27.62 13.28
C ASP A 4 7.42 -26.34 13.57
N LEU A 5 6.89 -25.70 12.52
CA LEU A 5 6.18 -24.44 12.57
C LEU A 5 4.91 -24.48 13.44
N LYS A 6 4.45 -25.69 13.78
CA LYS A 6 3.29 -25.93 14.65
C LYS A 6 3.51 -25.58 16.13
N ASP A 7 4.77 -25.50 16.56
CA ASP A 7 5.13 -25.29 17.98
C ASP A 7 5.48 -23.84 18.33
N ARG A 8 5.36 -22.89 17.40
CA ARG A 8 5.56 -21.47 17.75
C ARG A 8 4.31 -20.92 18.41
N PRO A 9 4.45 -20.21 19.55
CA PRO A 9 3.30 -19.60 20.22
C PRO A 9 2.63 -18.61 19.24
N GLU A 10 1.32 -18.70 19.14
CA GLU A 10 0.43 -17.89 18.31
C GLU A 10 0.78 -16.39 18.38
N SER A 11 1.15 -15.90 19.56
CA SER A 11 1.58 -14.53 19.82
C SER A 11 2.80 -14.04 19.01
N ALA A 12 3.73 -14.94 18.64
CA ALA A 12 4.93 -14.56 17.89
C ALA A 12 4.65 -14.38 16.37
N ARG A 13 3.59 -15.03 15.87
CA ARG A 13 3.15 -14.95 14.48
C ARG A 13 2.37 -13.66 14.21
N HIS A 14 1.61 -13.18 15.20
CA HIS A 14 0.60 -12.14 15.06
C HIS A 14 1.13 -10.70 15.15
N GLN A 15 2.31 -10.50 15.73
CA GLN A 15 2.81 -9.15 16.01
C GLN A 15 3.20 -8.33 14.77
N ARG A 16 3.16 -8.90 13.53
CA ARG A 16 3.77 -8.26 12.35
C ARG A 16 3.06 -8.44 11.01
N ILE A 17 1.75 -8.71 10.95
CA ILE A 17 1.04 -8.72 9.67
C ILE A 17 1.04 -7.31 9.10
N PHE A 18 0.58 -6.32 9.86
CA PHE A 18 0.67 -4.93 9.47
C PHE A 18 2.10 -4.40 9.66
N CYS A 19 2.80 -4.16 8.56
CA CYS A 19 4.11 -3.51 8.61
C CYS A 19 4.01 -1.97 8.57
N GLY A 20 2.86 -1.42 8.21
CA GLY A 20 2.64 0.02 8.10
C GLY A 20 3.20 0.61 6.81
N GLN A 21 3.46 -0.22 5.80
CA GLN A 21 4.01 0.16 4.50
C GLN A 21 3.17 -0.45 3.37
N TYR A 22 3.47 -0.06 2.12
CA TYR A 22 2.78 -0.55 0.93
C TYR A 22 2.76 -2.10 0.80
N TYR A 23 3.68 -2.79 1.46
CA TYR A 23 3.68 -4.26 1.50
C TYR A 23 2.37 -4.83 2.05
N ASP A 24 1.68 -4.09 2.92
CA ASP A 24 0.39 -4.52 3.44
C ASP A 24 -0.65 -4.66 2.33
N ASP A 25 -0.56 -3.84 1.26
CA ASP A 25 -1.44 -3.94 0.08
C ASP A 25 -1.28 -5.28 -0.66
N MET A 26 -0.15 -5.99 -0.46
CA MET A 26 0.03 -7.33 -1.03
C MET A 26 -0.95 -8.35 -0.44
N GLY A 27 -1.55 -8.05 0.72
CA GLY A 27 -2.66 -8.84 1.25
C GLY A 27 -3.92 -8.83 0.38
N CYS A 28 -4.07 -7.82 -0.49
CA CYS A 28 -5.19 -7.76 -1.43
C CYS A 28 -5.22 -8.92 -2.43
N ILE A 29 -4.08 -9.58 -2.67
CA ILE A 29 -3.99 -10.71 -3.63
C ILE A 29 -4.95 -11.86 -3.29
N GLY A 30 -5.29 -12.04 -2.03
CA GLY A 30 -6.28 -13.04 -1.60
C GLY A 30 -7.67 -12.84 -2.23
N PHE A 31 -7.96 -11.64 -2.75
CA PHE A 31 -9.22 -11.28 -3.40
C PHE A 31 -9.09 -11.20 -4.92
N LEU A 32 -7.88 -11.37 -5.49
CA LEU A 32 -7.60 -11.27 -6.90
C LEU A 32 -7.58 -12.66 -7.58
N GLY A 33 -7.41 -12.66 -8.90
CA GLY A 33 -7.45 -13.88 -9.72
C GLY A 33 -8.88 -14.32 -10.01
N ASP A 34 -9.02 -15.53 -10.54
CA ASP A 34 -10.32 -16.12 -10.88
C ASP A 34 -11.14 -16.37 -9.59
N PRO A 35 -12.29 -15.72 -9.42
CA PRO A 35 -13.11 -15.87 -8.22
C PRO A 35 -13.73 -17.27 -8.07
N SER A 36 -13.76 -18.07 -9.14
CA SER A 36 -14.25 -19.46 -9.08
C SER A 36 -13.24 -20.44 -8.49
N LYS A 37 -11.98 -20.01 -8.28
CA LYS A 37 -10.93 -20.83 -7.72
C LYS A 37 -10.87 -20.66 -6.21
N ASP A 38 -10.93 -21.76 -5.48
CA ASP A 38 -10.70 -21.79 -4.02
C ASP A 38 -9.25 -21.43 -3.67
N ARG A 39 -8.32 -21.75 -4.56
CA ARG A 39 -6.89 -21.53 -4.35
C ARG A 39 -6.22 -20.97 -5.61
N ILE A 40 -5.28 -20.06 -5.40
CA ILE A 40 -4.56 -19.34 -6.44
C ILE A 40 -3.05 -19.57 -6.38
N SER A 41 -2.42 -19.48 -7.55
CA SER A 41 -0.96 -19.45 -7.72
C SER A 41 -0.48 -18.01 -7.86
N VAL A 42 0.59 -17.67 -7.17
CA VAL A 42 1.16 -16.31 -7.14
C VAL A 42 2.61 -16.35 -7.60
N LEU A 43 2.98 -15.39 -8.45
CA LEU A 43 4.37 -15.08 -8.79
C LEU A 43 4.72 -13.71 -8.22
N MET A 44 5.85 -13.59 -7.53
CA MET A 44 6.39 -12.32 -7.07
C MET A 44 7.73 -12.04 -7.73
N LEU A 45 7.81 -10.95 -8.48
CA LEU A 45 9.01 -10.44 -9.12
C LEU A 45 9.56 -9.28 -8.29
N GLY A 46 10.71 -9.51 -7.65
CA GLY A 46 11.29 -8.63 -6.64
C GLY A 46 10.75 -8.97 -5.23
N LEU A 47 11.49 -9.74 -4.45
CA LEU A 47 11.09 -10.13 -3.10
C LEU A 47 11.82 -9.31 -2.02
N SER A 48 13.04 -8.85 -2.32
CA SER A 48 13.89 -8.16 -1.36
C SER A 48 14.01 -8.94 -0.03
N ASP A 49 13.84 -8.30 1.11
CA ASP A 49 13.95 -8.93 2.44
C ASP A 49 12.73 -9.78 2.84
N GLY A 50 11.77 -9.98 1.94
CA GLY A 50 10.60 -10.84 2.18
C GLY A 50 9.57 -10.27 3.15
N VAL A 51 9.52 -8.96 3.33
CA VAL A 51 8.51 -8.30 4.20
C VAL A 51 7.10 -8.58 3.69
N ALA A 52 6.90 -8.66 2.37
CA ALA A 52 5.63 -8.95 1.72
C ALA A 52 5.08 -10.36 2.03
N LEU A 53 5.93 -11.29 2.50
CA LEU A 53 5.51 -12.67 2.79
C LEU A 53 4.44 -12.74 3.89
N ALA A 54 4.48 -11.84 4.86
CA ALA A 54 3.50 -11.82 5.94
C ALA A 54 2.09 -11.46 5.44
N PRO A 55 1.89 -10.33 4.73
CA PRO A 55 0.58 -9.99 4.16
C PRO A 55 0.10 -11.01 3.09
N ILE A 56 0.99 -11.53 2.24
CA ILE A 56 0.65 -12.58 1.28
C ILE A 56 0.16 -13.85 2.01
N GLY A 57 0.85 -14.21 3.08
CA GLY A 57 0.53 -15.40 3.87
C GLY A 57 -0.71 -15.28 4.75
N ALA A 58 -1.35 -14.11 4.83
CA ALA A 58 -2.56 -13.90 5.62
C ALA A 58 -3.79 -14.60 5.02
N SER A 59 -3.80 -14.84 3.70
CA SER A 59 -4.90 -15.50 3.01
C SER A 59 -4.61 -16.99 2.79
N THR A 60 -5.52 -17.85 3.21
CA THR A 60 -5.46 -19.30 2.91
C THR A 60 -5.77 -19.60 1.45
N ARG A 61 -6.27 -18.63 0.70
CA ARG A 61 -6.52 -18.78 -0.74
C ARG A 61 -5.24 -18.91 -1.56
N VAL A 62 -4.10 -18.45 -1.07
CA VAL A 62 -2.80 -18.64 -1.74
C VAL A 62 -2.36 -20.10 -1.59
N ALA A 63 -2.28 -20.82 -2.72
CA ALA A 63 -1.80 -22.21 -2.77
C ALA A 63 -0.30 -22.29 -2.90
N SER A 64 0.25 -21.49 -3.81
CA SER A 64 1.68 -21.47 -4.11
C SER A 64 2.17 -20.05 -4.35
N LEU A 65 3.41 -19.81 -3.97
CA LEU A 65 4.12 -18.56 -4.20
C LEU A 65 5.52 -18.87 -4.74
N VAL A 66 5.78 -18.43 -5.96
CA VAL A 66 7.13 -18.41 -6.54
C VAL A 66 7.66 -16.99 -6.44
N ALA A 67 8.79 -16.82 -5.77
CA ALA A 67 9.45 -15.53 -5.64
C ALA A 67 10.74 -15.49 -6.48
N VAL A 68 10.88 -14.46 -7.31
CA VAL A 68 12.05 -14.28 -8.18
C VAL A 68 12.74 -12.98 -7.80
N ASP A 69 14.01 -13.05 -7.51
CA ASP A 69 14.85 -11.88 -7.26
C ASP A 69 16.22 -12.06 -7.92
N LEU A 70 16.83 -10.96 -8.33
CA LEU A 70 18.17 -10.96 -8.90
C LEU A 70 19.24 -11.07 -7.82
N ASP A 71 18.95 -10.61 -6.60
CA ASP A 71 19.86 -10.62 -5.45
C ASP A 71 19.70 -11.90 -4.62
N GLU A 72 20.63 -12.82 -4.78
CA GLU A 72 20.70 -14.06 -4.00
C GLU A 72 20.73 -13.78 -2.49
N THR A 73 21.40 -12.73 -2.05
CA THR A 73 21.50 -12.37 -0.63
C THR A 73 20.14 -11.94 -0.09
N ALA A 74 19.36 -11.19 -0.87
CA ALA A 74 18.00 -10.81 -0.51
C ALA A 74 17.09 -12.04 -0.39
N LEU A 75 17.17 -12.96 -1.34
CA LEU A 75 16.42 -14.22 -1.26
C LEU A 75 16.80 -15.05 -0.03
N LEU A 76 18.08 -15.18 0.29
CA LEU A 76 18.52 -15.91 1.49
C LEU A 76 17.96 -15.28 2.78
N ARG A 77 17.97 -13.93 2.88
CA ARG A 77 17.35 -13.22 4.00
C ARG A 77 15.83 -13.43 4.05
N SER A 78 15.19 -13.51 2.89
CA SER A 78 13.75 -13.75 2.82
C SER A 78 13.35 -15.13 3.34
N LEU A 79 14.22 -16.14 3.23
CA LEU A 79 13.99 -17.47 3.79
C LEU A 79 13.82 -17.44 5.33
N GLU A 80 14.47 -16.50 6.02
CA GLU A 80 14.25 -16.28 7.45
C GLU A 80 12.81 -15.82 7.72
N ASN A 81 12.21 -15.09 6.78
CA ASN A 81 10.83 -14.63 6.83
C ASN A 81 9.81 -15.65 6.32
N ARG A 82 10.25 -16.79 5.78
CA ARG A 82 9.37 -17.88 5.31
C ARG A 82 8.40 -18.36 6.38
N SER A 83 8.81 -18.30 7.65
CA SER A 83 7.94 -18.64 8.78
C SER A 83 6.69 -17.77 8.92
N ARG A 84 6.63 -16.65 8.18
CA ARG A 84 5.46 -15.77 8.11
C ARG A 84 4.42 -16.23 7.11
N LEU A 85 4.78 -17.10 6.17
CA LEU A 85 3.83 -17.75 5.29
C LEU A 85 3.07 -18.83 6.06
N ALA A 86 1.82 -19.04 5.68
CA ALA A 86 1.06 -20.17 6.16
C ALA A 86 1.73 -21.50 5.75
N ALA A 87 1.65 -22.48 6.61
CA ALA A 87 2.30 -23.79 6.39
C ALA A 87 1.75 -24.53 5.15
N ASN A 88 0.57 -24.14 4.68
CA ASN A 88 -0.11 -24.73 3.53
C ASN A 88 0.21 -24.01 2.21
N ILE A 89 1.10 -23.02 2.21
CA ILE A 89 1.57 -22.35 1.00
C ILE A 89 2.85 -23.04 0.52
N ASP A 90 2.80 -23.55 -0.69
CA ASP A 90 3.98 -24.07 -1.37
C ASP A 90 4.84 -22.86 -1.82
N PHE A 91 6.00 -22.72 -1.21
CA PHE A 91 6.89 -21.57 -1.46
C PHE A 91 8.18 -22.01 -2.13
N ASP A 92 8.45 -21.43 -3.27
CA ASP A 92 9.73 -21.54 -3.98
C ASP A 92 10.36 -20.18 -4.22
N SER A 93 11.70 -20.15 -4.29
CA SER A 93 12.46 -18.93 -4.54
C SER A 93 13.56 -19.18 -5.58
N VAL A 94 13.63 -18.28 -6.57
CA VAL A 94 14.51 -18.41 -7.73
C VAL A 94 15.38 -17.18 -7.87
N VAL A 95 16.71 -17.37 -7.94
CA VAL A 95 17.67 -16.31 -8.29
C VAL A 95 17.69 -16.18 -9.81
N ALA A 96 17.05 -15.15 -10.34
CA ALA A 96 17.01 -14.89 -11.78
C ALA A 96 16.65 -13.43 -12.09
N ASP A 97 17.00 -12.99 -13.29
CA ASP A 97 16.39 -11.80 -13.89
C ASP A 97 14.93 -12.06 -14.19
N ALA A 98 14.05 -11.09 -13.83
CA ALA A 98 12.61 -11.23 -13.92
C ALA A 98 12.11 -11.49 -15.36
N ALA A 99 12.67 -10.79 -16.37
CA ALA A 99 12.30 -11.01 -17.76
C ALA A 99 12.78 -12.37 -18.25
N HIS A 100 14.00 -12.76 -17.91
CA HIS A 100 14.52 -14.07 -18.26
C HIS A 100 13.65 -15.19 -17.66
N PHE A 101 13.28 -15.07 -16.38
CA PHE A 101 12.38 -16.03 -15.73
C PHE A 101 11.05 -16.15 -16.48
N LEU A 102 10.41 -15.02 -16.82
CA LEU A 102 9.16 -15.01 -17.56
C LEU A 102 9.27 -15.64 -18.95
N VAL A 103 10.44 -15.59 -19.59
CA VAL A 103 10.66 -16.24 -20.89
C VAL A 103 10.76 -17.76 -20.73
N VAL A 104 11.48 -18.25 -19.73
CA VAL A 104 11.82 -19.68 -19.60
C VAL A 104 10.79 -20.49 -18.82
N THR A 105 10.06 -19.86 -17.87
CA THR A 105 9.05 -20.61 -17.11
C THR A 105 7.90 -21.07 -18.00
N PRO A 106 7.47 -22.33 -17.90
CA PRO A 106 6.26 -22.79 -18.57
C PRO A 106 4.98 -22.40 -17.83
N ASP A 107 5.09 -22.01 -16.56
CA ASP A 107 3.97 -21.85 -15.65
C ASP A 107 3.19 -20.56 -15.90
N ARG A 108 1.93 -20.59 -15.49
CA ARG A 108 1.04 -19.44 -15.47
C ARG A 108 0.50 -19.23 -14.06
N TYR A 109 0.24 -17.98 -13.74
CA TYR A 109 -0.13 -17.55 -12.40
C TYR A 109 -1.47 -16.84 -12.39
N ASP A 110 -2.19 -16.94 -11.28
CA ASP A 110 -3.46 -16.23 -11.10
C ASP A 110 -3.22 -14.77 -10.68
N VAL A 111 -2.11 -14.53 -9.97
CA VAL A 111 -1.68 -13.18 -9.62
C VAL A 111 -0.16 -13.07 -9.82
N ILE A 112 0.27 -11.99 -10.46
CA ILE A 112 1.68 -11.63 -10.58
C ILE A 112 1.90 -10.31 -9.83
N ILE A 113 2.83 -10.28 -8.88
CA ILE A 113 3.27 -9.08 -8.17
C ILE A 113 4.56 -8.59 -8.82
N VAL A 114 4.65 -7.31 -9.13
CA VAL A 114 5.84 -6.66 -9.72
C VAL A 114 6.30 -5.55 -8.77
N ASP A 115 7.41 -5.80 -8.08
CA ASP A 115 8.05 -4.88 -7.13
C ASP A 115 9.54 -4.75 -7.47
N LEU A 116 9.83 -4.30 -8.70
CA LEU A 116 11.16 -4.28 -9.28
C LEU A 116 11.81 -2.91 -9.15
N TYR A 117 12.79 -2.83 -8.29
CA TYR A 117 13.63 -1.67 -8.06
C TYR A 117 15.10 -2.04 -8.12
N THR A 118 15.93 -1.07 -8.47
CA THR A 118 17.38 -1.12 -8.33
C THR A 118 17.80 -0.38 -7.06
N GLN A 119 19.08 -0.42 -6.73
CA GLN A 119 19.62 0.40 -5.63
C GLN A 119 19.43 1.90 -5.84
N SER A 120 19.27 2.35 -7.09
CA SER A 120 19.16 3.77 -7.43
C SER A 120 17.73 4.22 -7.74
N GLY A 121 16.77 3.33 -7.96
CA GLY A 121 15.40 3.71 -8.34
C GLY A 121 14.65 2.59 -9.06
N TYR A 122 13.70 2.97 -9.91
CA TYR A 122 12.95 2.01 -10.70
C TYR A 122 13.84 1.15 -11.60
N ALA A 123 13.58 -0.14 -11.66
CA ALA A 123 14.10 -0.98 -12.74
C ALA A 123 13.43 -0.57 -14.06
N GLN A 124 14.22 -0.15 -15.06
CA GLN A 124 13.69 0.40 -16.32
C GLN A 124 12.74 -0.54 -17.05
N ILE A 125 12.89 -1.84 -16.84
CA ILE A 125 12.08 -2.87 -17.46
C ILE A 125 10.58 -2.74 -17.12
N VAL A 126 10.22 -2.16 -15.97
CA VAL A 126 8.80 -1.99 -15.58
C VAL A 126 8.04 -1.01 -16.48
N PHE A 127 8.76 -0.24 -17.31
CA PHE A 127 8.18 0.66 -18.30
C PHE A 127 8.20 0.07 -19.72
N ASP A 128 8.78 -1.13 -19.91
CA ASP A 128 8.93 -1.75 -21.21
C ASP A 128 7.68 -2.50 -21.65
N HIS A 129 7.17 -2.19 -22.84
CA HIS A 129 5.99 -2.84 -23.39
C HIS A 129 6.19 -4.35 -23.61
N GLY A 130 7.40 -4.77 -24.00
CA GLY A 130 7.74 -6.19 -24.18
C GLY A 130 7.65 -6.96 -22.86
N PHE A 131 8.09 -6.34 -21.77
CA PHE A 131 7.94 -6.92 -20.44
C PHE A 131 6.47 -7.10 -20.04
N HIS A 132 5.63 -6.12 -20.34
CA HIS A 132 4.19 -6.26 -20.10
C HIS A 132 3.55 -7.37 -20.94
N GLN A 133 4.02 -7.60 -22.17
CA GLN A 133 3.57 -8.74 -22.97
C GLN A 133 4.01 -10.09 -22.37
N LEU A 134 5.22 -10.17 -21.83
CA LEU A 134 5.67 -11.35 -21.09
C LEU A 134 4.78 -11.62 -19.87
N LEU A 135 4.48 -10.60 -19.05
CA LEU A 135 3.56 -10.73 -17.91
C LEU A 135 2.19 -11.28 -18.35
N LYS A 136 1.60 -10.69 -19.42
CA LYS A 136 0.32 -11.18 -19.98
C LYS A 136 0.39 -12.64 -20.41
N SER A 137 1.51 -13.07 -21.01
CA SER A 137 1.69 -14.45 -21.46
C SER A 137 1.75 -15.46 -20.29
N ARG A 138 2.02 -15.00 -19.08
CA ARG A 138 2.14 -15.81 -17.86
C ARG A 138 0.95 -15.67 -16.91
N LEU A 139 -0.07 -14.92 -17.30
CA LEU A 139 -1.32 -14.87 -16.55
C LEU A 139 -2.25 -16.01 -16.94
N ASN A 140 -2.94 -16.56 -15.96
CA ASN A 140 -4.13 -17.37 -16.15
C ASN A 140 -5.30 -16.50 -16.65
N PRO A 141 -6.33 -17.07 -17.28
CA PRO A 141 -7.57 -16.35 -17.53
C PRO A 141 -8.11 -15.74 -16.23
N LEU A 142 -8.61 -14.50 -16.30
CA LEU A 142 -9.06 -13.70 -15.15
C LEU A 142 -7.97 -13.38 -14.11
N GLY A 143 -6.70 -13.57 -14.47
CA GLY A 143 -5.56 -13.21 -13.61
C GLY A 143 -5.35 -11.71 -13.52
N HIS A 144 -4.62 -11.31 -12.48
CA HIS A 144 -4.28 -9.89 -12.19
C HIS A 144 -2.78 -9.69 -12.08
N VAL A 145 -2.33 -8.46 -12.40
CA VAL A 145 -0.98 -8.02 -12.04
C VAL A 145 -1.08 -6.86 -11.06
N VAL A 146 -0.25 -6.92 -10.02
CA VAL A 146 -0.14 -5.91 -8.98
C VAL A 146 1.24 -5.27 -9.10
N PHE A 147 1.30 -3.96 -9.31
CA PHE A 147 2.54 -3.22 -9.42
C PHE A 147 2.71 -2.26 -8.25
N ASN A 148 3.91 -2.17 -7.71
CA ASN A 148 4.27 -1.10 -6.79
C ASN A 148 4.83 0.09 -7.55
N GLY A 149 4.19 1.25 -7.42
CA GLY A 149 4.68 2.53 -7.93
C GLY A 149 5.11 3.44 -6.79
N PHE A 150 6.38 3.84 -6.76
CA PHE A 150 6.96 4.71 -5.75
C PHE A 150 7.15 6.13 -6.27
N GLY A 151 6.99 7.15 -5.44
CA GLY A 151 7.28 8.52 -5.84
C GLY A 151 6.76 9.59 -4.89
N VAL A 152 5.84 10.42 -5.37
CA VAL A 152 5.33 11.57 -4.63
C VAL A 152 4.18 11.15 -3.71
N PRO A 153 4.16 11.58 -2.44
CA PRO A 153 3.04 11.32 -1.53
C PRO A 153 1.69 11.77 -2.10
N MET A 154 0.64 11.02 -1.84
CA MET A 154 -0.72 11.27 -2.34
C MET A 154 -1.25 12.66 -2.00
N ASN A 155 -0.92 13.19 -0.83
CA ASN A 155 -1.30 14.54 -0.40
C ASN A 155 -0.63 15.65 -1.20
N LEU A 156 0.45 15.36 -1.91
CA LEU A 156 1.14 16.28 -2.81
C LEU A 156 0.70 16.11 -4.28
N ASP A 157 -0.42 15.44 -4.51
CA ASP A 157 -1.06 15.25 -5.82
C ASP A 157 -0.13 14.56 -6.84
N PRO A 158 0.18 13.27 -6.65
CA PRO A 158 1.19 12.55 -7.41
C PRO A 158 0.88 12.39 -8.89
N PHE A 159 -0.40 12.57 -9.28
CA PHE A 159 -0.85 12.47 -10.66
C PHE A 159 -1.00 13.84 -11.36
N ASN A 160 -0.72 14.93 -10.66
CA ASN A 160 -0.74 16.27 -11.23
C ASN A 160 0.66 16.67 -11.68
N GLY A 161 0.91 16.55 -12.96
CA GLY A 161 2.19 16.85 -13.57
C GLY A 161 3.13 15.65 -13.73
N PRO A 162 4.40 15.87 -14.06
CA PRO A 162 5.35 14.80 -14.39
C PRO A 162 5.91 14.14 -13.13
N THR A 163 5.10 13.31 -12.47
CA THR A 163 5.53 12.51 -11.32
C THR A 163 5.83 11.06 -11.74
N PRO A 164 6.65 10.31 -10.97
CA PRO A 164 6.91 8.91 -11.23
C PRO A 164 5.63 8.06 -11.30
N GLN A 165 4.69 8.28 -10.39
CA GLN A 165 3.42 7.54 -10.40
C GLN A 165 2.57 7.88 -11.62
N ALA A 166 2.49 9.15 -12.03
CA ALA A 166 1.75 9.54 -13.24
C ALA A 166 2.37 8.94 -14.50
N TRP A 167 3.69 8.95 -14.58
CA TRP A 167 4.42 8.30 -15.68
C TRP A 167 4.18 6.80 -15.70
N PHE A 168 4.31 6.14 -14.55
CA PHE A 168 4.08 4.70 -14.44
C PHE A 168 2.64 4.33 -14.80
N ALA A 169 1.66 5.04 -14.24
CA ALA A 169 0.26 4.84 -14.58
C ALA A 169 -0.02 5.02 -16.08
N HIS A 170 0.64 5.99 -16.74
CA HIS A 170 0.55 6.17 -18.19
C HIS A 170 1.08 4.94 -18.95
N CYS A 171 2.28 4.46 -18.62
CA CYS A 171 2.86 3.27 -19.24
C CYS A 171 2.02 2.02 -19.01
N LEU A 172 1.44 1.87 -17.82
CA LEU A 172 0.52 0.77 -17.52
C LEU A 172 -0.75 0.88 -18.34
N ASN A 173 -1.36 2.07 -18.44
CA ASN A 173 -2.57 2.29 -19.21
C ASN A 173 -2.38 1.99 -20.69
N ASP A 174 -1.25 2.40 -21.28
CA ASP A 174 -0.89 2.09 -22.67
C ASP A 174 -0.77 0.57 -22.91
N SER A 175 -0.28 -0.16 -21.93
CA SER A 175 -0.05 -1.59 -22.03
C SER A 175 -1.27 -2.43 -21.68
N TRP A 176 -2.10 -2.01 -20.71
CA TRP A 176 -3.14 -2.82 -20.08
C TRP A 176 -4.57 -2.27 -20.27
N GLY A 177 -4.72 -1.01 -20.67
CA GLY A 177 -6.00 -0.31 -20.69
C GLY A 177 -6.36 0.27 -19.31
N ASP A 178 -7.60 0.08 -18.90
CA ASP A 178 -8.06 0.62 -17.61
C ASP A 178 -7.28 0.03 -16.46
N ILE A 179 -6.72 0.90 -15.63
CA ILE A 179 -5.97 0.54 -14.44
C ILE A 179 -6.54 1.22 -13.20
N HIS A 180 -6.38 0.57 -12.08
CA HIS A 180 -6.83 1.08 -10.79
C HIS A 180 -5.69 1.08 -9.80
N TYR A 181 -5.79 1.87 -8.74
CA TYR A 181 -4.75 1.89 -7.73
C TYR A 181 -5.32 2.00 -6.32
N LEU A 182 -4.54 1.49 -5.37
CA LEU A 182 -4.69 1.71 -3.95
C LEU A 182 -3.65 2.75 -3.53
N PRO A 183 -4.08 3.87 -2.95
CA PRO A 183 -3.16 4.88 -2.47
C PRO A 183 -2.43 4.40 -1.22
N HIS A 184 -1.16 4.74 -1.15
CA HIS A 184 -0.34 4.61 0.05
C HIS A 184 0.53 5.86 0.16
N ARG A 185 1.29 6.06 1.23
CA ARG A 185 2.11 7.25 1.50
C ARG A 185 2.82 7.81 0.26
N ARG A 186 3.97 7.21 -0.09
CA ARG A 186 4.77 7.51 -1.29
C ARG A 186 4.57 6.48 -2.39
N ASN A 187 3.73 5.49 -2.14
CA ASN A 187 3.46 4.41 -3.07
C ASN A 187 2.02 4.48 -3.59
N ALA A 188 1.84 3.91 -4.76
CA ALA A 188 0.55 3.55 -5.30
C ALA A 188 0.63 2.09 -5.72
N THR A 189 -0.25 1.25 -5.19
CA THR A 189 -0.35 -0.14 -5.61
C THR A 189 -1.32 -0.21 -6.77
N PHE A 190 -0.79 -0.35 -7.99
CA PHE A 190 -1.59 -0.45 -9.20
C PHE A 190 -2.06 -1.89 -9.41
N ILE A 191 -3.32 -2.04 -9.78
CA ILE A 191 -3.93 -3.34 -10.08
C ILE A 191 -4.46 -3.29 -11.51
N VAL A 192 -4.03 -4.26 -12.32
CA VAL A 192 -4.49 -4.47 -13.69
C VAL A 192 -5.06 -5.87 -13.83
N GLY A 193 -6.09 -6.01 -14.65
CA GLY A 193 -6.80 -7.28 -14.83
C GLY A 193 -8.30 -7.05 -15.04
N PRO A 194 -9.16 -8.01 -14.67
CA PRO A 194 -10.60 -7.85 -14.73
C PRO A 194 -11.10 -6.59 -14.05
N PRO A 195 -12.23 -6.01 -14.49
CA PRO A 195 -12.75 -4.78 -13.91
C PRO A 195 -12.97 -4.87 -12.39
N PRO A 196 -12.75 -3.78 -11.63
CA PRO A 196 -12.93 -3.76 -10.18
C PRO A 196 -14.30 -4.23 -9.70
N SER A 197 -15.37 -3.92 -10.45
CA SER A 197 -16.71 -4.41 -10.16
C SER A 197 -16.81 -5.93 -10.08
N THR A 198 -16.01 -6.63 -10.88
CA THR A 198 -15.90 -8.10 -10.82
C THR A 198 -15.19 -8.54 -9.56
N ILE A 199 -14.12 -7.86 -9.17
CA ILE A 199 -13.40 -8.13 -7.91
C ILE A 199 -14.34 -7.93 -6.71
N LEU A 200 -15.04 -6.78 -6.66
CA LEU A 200 -15.87 -6.39 -5.52
C LEU A 200 -17.13 -7.25 -5.37
N ASN A 201 -17.75 -7.62 -6.48
CA ASN A 201 -19.01 -8.38 -6.47
C ASN A 201 -18.82 -9.89 -6.30
N THR A 202 -17.62 -10.38 -6.59
CA THR A 202 -17.30 -11.81 -6.60
C THR A 202 -16.12 -12.16 -5.68
N ALA A 203 -15.75 -11.25 -4.76
CA ALA A 203 -14.69 -11.53 -3.79
C ALA A 203 -14.96 -12.87 -3.11
N PRO A 204 -14.02 -13.81 -3.17
CA PRO A 204 -14.23 -15.14 -2.61
C PRO A 204 -14.37 -15.07 -1.10
N ASP A 205 -15.11 -16.02 -0.54
CA ASP A 205 -15.10 -16.23 0.89
C ASP A 205 -13.71 -16.73 1.29
N VAL A 206 -12.94 -15.84 1.89
CA VAL A 206 -11.53 -16.11 2.25
C VAL A 206 -11.48 -16.66 3.67
N GLU A 207 -11.00 -17.87 3.82
CA GLU A 207 -10.73 -18.45 5.13
C GLU A 207 -9.52 -17.79 5.80
N PHE A 208 -9.55 -17.67 7.11
CA PHE A 208 -8.53 -17.00 7.91
C PHE A 208 -7.90 -17.98 8.90
N LEU A 209 -6.58 -17.84 9.07
CA LEU A 209 -5.83 -18.70 9.98
C LEU A 209 -6.07 -18.37 11.45
N CYS A 210 -6.30 -17.08 11.74
CA CYS A 210 -6.54 -16.59 13.09
C CYS A 210 -7.29 -15.24 13.06
N ALA A 211 -7.68 -14.75 14.25
CA ALA A 211 -8.43 -13.50 14.38
C ALA A 211 -7.71 -12.27 13.83
N SER A 212 -6.37 -12.20 13.95
CA SER A 212 -5.59 -11.09 13.40
C SER A 212 -5.46 -11.14 11.87
N ASP A 213 -5.36 -12.35 11.31
CA ASP A 213 -5.40 -12.53 9.85
C ASP A 213 -6.77 -12.12 9.32
N ARG A 214 -7.83 -12.47 10.04
CA ARG A 214 -9.19 -12.03 9.69
C ARG A 214 -9.32 -10.51 9.67
N LEU A 215 -8.89 -9.82 10.73
CA LEU A 215 -8.92 -8.36 10.78
C LEU A 215 -8.14 -7.74 9.61
N PHE A 216 -6.96 -8.29 9.31
CA PHE A 216 -6.14 -7.85 8.19
C PHE A 216 -6.88 -8.02 6.86
N MET A 217 -7.47 -9.19 6.61
CA MET A 217 -8.19 -9.48 5.38
C MET A 217 -9.48 -8.66 5.26
N ASP A 218 -10.20 -8.42 6.36
CA ASP A 218 -11.37 -7.53 6.39
C ASP A 218 -10.98 -6.11 5.95
N ILE A 219 -9.81 -5.61 6.40
CA ILE A 219 -9.29 -4.30 6.01
C ILE A 219 -8.88 -4.29 4.53
N MET A 220 -8.21 -5.33 4.04
CA MET A 220 -7.83 -5.42 2.64
C MET A 220 -9.05 -5.51 1.72
N SER A 221 -10.07 -6.27 2.10
CA SER A 221 -11.35 -6.32 1.41
C SER A 221 -12.01 -4.94 1.34
N LEU A 222 -12.07 -4.24 2.47
CA LEU A 222 -12.63 -2.90 2.53
C LEU A 222 -11.82 -1.91 1.68
N ARG A 223 -10.49 -2.00 1.72
CA ARG A 223 -9.59 -1.18 0.94
C ARG A 223 -9.82 -1.34 -0.58
N LEU A 224 -10.06 -2.57 -1.03
CA LEU A 224 -10.39 -2.83 -2.44
C LEU A 224 -11.72 -2.22 -2.89
N ARG A 225 -12.67 -1.96 -1.98
CA ARG A 225 -13.92 -1.27 -2.32
C ARG A 225 -13.68 0.21 -2.68
N TYR A 226 -12.57 0.76 -2.23
CA TYR A 226 -12.12 2.12 -2.55
C TYR A 226 -11.01 2.16 -3.60
N LEU A 227 -10.99 1.15 -4.47
CA LEU A 227 -10.06 1.11 -5.59
C LEU A 227 -10.35 2.26 -6.56
N ILE A 228 -9.34 3.07 -6.83
CA ILE A 228 -9.50 4.32 -7.58
C ILE A 228 -9.07 4.10 -9.04
N PRO A 229 -9.92 4.45 -10.02
CA PRO A 229 -9.50 4.44 -11.42
C PRO A 229 -8.46 5.54 -11.65
N THR A 230 -7.42 5.23 -12.40
CA THR A 230 -6.43 6.25 -12.78
C THR A 230 -6.98 7.11 -13.91
N ASN A 231 -7.45 8.31 -13.56
CA ASN A 231 -7.83 9.32 -14.55
C ASN A 231 -6.60 10.12 -14.96
N ILE A 232 -5.75 9.55 -15.80
CA ILE A 232 -4.59 10.26 -16.35
C ILE A 232 -5.09 11.20 -17.45
N ARG A 233 -5.49 12.39 -17.07
CA ARG A 233 -6.02 13.40 -18.02
C ARG A 233 -4.94 13.92 -18.96
N HIS A 234 -3.69 13.88 -18.56
CA HIS A 234 -2.54 14.35 -19.35
C HIS A 234 -1.33 13.46 -19.10
N ALA A 235 -0.99 12.65 -20.10
CA ALA A 235 0.27 11.92 -20.07
C ALA A 235 1.44 12.91 -19.93
N PRO A 236 2.39 12.68 -19.05
CA PRO A 236 3.63 13.45 -19.05
C PRO A 236 4.31 13.31 -20.40
N LEU A 237 4.63 14.45 -21.05
CA LEU A 237 5.33 14.44 -22.34
C LEU A 237 6.80 14.02 -22.21
N VAL A 238 7.33 14.09 -21.01
CA VAL A 238 8.73 13.77 -20.70
C VAL A 238 8.75 12.91 -19.43
N PRO A 239 9.52 11.81 -19.44
CA PRO A 239 9.69 11.01 -18.23
C PRO A 239 10.23 11.88 -17.09
N PRO A 240 9.67 11.77 -15.87
CA PRO A 240 10.23 12.40 -14.68
C PRO A 240 11.54 11.72 -14.26
N ALA A 241 12.18 12.22 -13.22
CA ALA A 241 13.25 11.48 -12.55
C ALA A 241 12.66 10.17 -11.99
N LEU A 242 13.31 9.06 -12.30
CA LEU A 242 12.91 7.71 -11.88
C LEU A 242 13.92 7.10 -10.88
N ASP A 243 14.99 7.82 -10.59
CA ASP A 243 15.93 7.51 -9.53
C ASP A 243 15.48 8.11 -8.19
N PHE A 244 15.86 7.45 -7.08
CA PHE A 244 15.41 7.86 -5.74
C PHE A 244 15.83 9.28 -5.37
N VAL A 245 17.02 9.72 -5.82
CA VAL A 245 17.51 11.07 -5.53
C VAL A 245 16.66 12.13 -6.22
N GLY A 246 16.37 11.93 -7.50
CA GLY A 246 15.51 12.83 -8.26
C GLY A 246 14.06 12.84 -7.73
N ILE A 247 13.55 11.69 -7.33
CA ILE A 247 12.22 11.57 -6.69
C ILE A 247 12.20 12.35 -5.36
N ASP A 248 13.23 12.21 -4.53
CA ASP A 248 13.31 12.90 -3.25
C ASP A 248 13.40 14.43 -3.43
N LEU A 249 14.15 14.89 -4.43
CA LEU A 249 14.21 16.32 -4.78
C LEU A 249 12.86 16.86 -5.23
N GLU A 250 12.10 16.11 -6.01
CA GLU A 250 10.74 16.49 -6.41
C GLU A 250 9.79 16.54 -5.21
N VAL A 251 9.85 15.57 -4.32
CA VAL A 251 9.08 15.57 -3.07
C VAL A 251 9.43 16.78 -2.22
N GLN A 252 10.71 17.08 -2.05
CA GLN A 252 11.17 18.24 -1.27
C GLN A 252 10.68 19.55 -1.89
N LYS A 253 10.75 19.68 -3.22
CA LYS A 253 10.24 20.86 -3.93
C LYS A 253 8.74 21.05 -3.69
N ARG A 254 7.92 20.01 -3.90
CA ARG A 254 6.46 20.07 -3.70
C ARG A 254 6.10 20.38 -2.26
N TRP A 255 6.86 19.85 -1.30
CA TRP A 255 6.73 20.23 0.10
C TRP A 255 6.97 21.71 0.31
N THR A 256 8.07 22.22 -0.21
CA THR A 256 8.43 23.65 -0.12
C THR A 256 7.32 24.52 -0.72
N ASP A 257 6.79 24.14 -1.88
CA ASP A 257 5.71 24.83 -2.54
C ASP A 257 4.38 24.81 -1.75
N SER A 258 4.18 23.78 -0.92
CA SER A 258 3.00 23.60 -0.08
C SER A 258 3.10 24.33 1.28
N LEU A 259 4.29 24.63 1.77
CA LEU A 259 4.53 25.23 3.08
C LEU A 259 3.78 26.55 3.33
N PRO A 260 3.64 27.49 2.38
CA PRO A 260 2.90 28.73 2.60
C PRO A 260 1.42 28.47 2.92
N ALA A 261 0.80 27.53 2.19
CA ALA A 261 -0.60 27.16 2.42
C ALA A 261 -0.78 26.45 3.77
N LEU A 262 0.15 25.56 4.12
CA LEU A 262 0.19 24.88 5.40
C LEU A 262 0.38 25.86 6.56
N SER A 263 1.32 26.79 6.44
CA SER A 263 1.62 27.79 7.46
C SER A 263 0.45 28.75 7.71
N ALA A 264 -0.35 29.05 6.70
CA ALA A 264 -1.55 29.88 6.85
C ALA A 264 -2.65 29.23 7.73
N LEU A 265 -2.63 27.91 7.86
CA LEU A 265 -3.56 27.13 8.67
C LEU A 265 -3.12 27.01 10.13
N LEU A 266 -1.84 27.22 10.40
CA LEU A 266 -1.28 27.05 11.74
C LEU A 266 -1.49 28.28 12.63
N PRO A 267 -1.50 28.12 13.96
CA PRO A 267 -1.41 29.24 14.89
C PRO A 267 -0.15 30.06 14.58
N THR A 268 -0.28 31.39 14.63
CA THR A 268 0.75 32.36 14.22
C THR A 268 2.13 32.21 14.88
N LYS A 269 2.25 31.38 15.90
CA LYS A 269 3.51 31.11 16.63
C LYS A 269 4.33 29.97 16.03
N LEU A 270 3.76 29.16 15.13
CA LEU A 270 4.41 28.00 14.57
C LEU A 270 4.79 28.28 13.11
N LYS A 271 6.07 28.28 12.83
CA LYS A 271 6.59 28.39 11.48
C LYS A 271 7.04 27.01 11.03
N LEU A 272 6.44 26.50 9.97
CA LEU A 272 6.95 25.32 9.27
C LEU A 272 7.98 25.78 8.25
N ASN A 273 9.23 25.42 8.46
CA ASN A 273 10.30 25.63 7.51
C ASN A 273 10.68 24.32 6.80
N GLU A 274 10.54 23.20 7.51
CA GLU A 274 10.90 21.87 7.04
C GLU A 274 9.86 20.82 7.47
N PRO A 275 9.77 19.67 6.77
CA PRO A 275 8.83 18.59 7.12
C PRO A 275 8.95 18.10 8.57
N LYS A 276 10.16 18.11 9.13
CA LYS A 276 10.39 17.72 10.54
C LYS A 276 9.72 18.64 11.56
N ASP A 277 9.40 19.88 11.17
CA ASP A 277 8.74 20.85 12.05
C ASP A 277 7.30 20.43 12.36
N LEU A 278 6.70 19.62 11.49
CA LEU A 278 5.39 18.99 11.73
C LEU A 278 5.41 18.06 12.93
N ARG A 279 6.52 17.37 13.16
CA ARG A 279 6.67 16.49 14.31
C ARG A 279 6.59 17.26 15.60
N VAL A 280 7.29 18.40 15.67
CA VAL A 280 7.26 19.29 16.83
C VAL A 280 5.82 19.80 17.07
N LEU A 281 5.10 20.11 16.00
CA LEU A 281 3.69 20.50 16.09
C LEU A 281 2.79 19.39 16.63
N LEU A 282 3.00 18.16 16.19
CA LEU A 282 2.18 17.01 16.59
C LEU A 282 2.49 16.55 18.03
N ASP A 283 3.68 16.86 18.52
CA ASP A 283 4.09 16.62 19.91
C ASP A 283 3.57 17.72 20.88
N ASP A 284 3.09 18.86 20.34
CA ASP A 284 2.51 19.97 21.12
C ASP A 284 0.97 19.82 21.20
N SER A 285 0.47 19.42 22.36
CA SER A 285 -0.96 19.19 22.59
C SER A 285 -1.81 20.45 22.41
N ASP A 286 -1.30 21.64 22.77
CA ASP A 286 -2.04 22.90 22.62
C ASP A 286 -2.11 23.33 21.15
N ALA A 287 -1.03 23.13 20.40
CA ALA A 287 -1.00 23.38 18.98
C ALA A 287 -1.92 22.40 18.22
N CYS A 288 -1.96 21.13 18.61
CA CYS A 288 -2.88 20.13 18.08
C CYS A 288 -4.36 20.49 18.31
N LEU A 289 -4.70 20.92 19.53
CA LEU A 289 -6.04 21.38 19.88
C LEU A 289 -6.46 22.62 19.06
N ALA A 290 -5.59 23.62 18.97
CA ALA A 290 -5.84 24.82 18.18
C ALA A 290 -6.00 24.52 16.69
N LEU A 291 -5.24 23.57 16.16
CA LEU A 291 -5.38 23.07 14.80
C LEU A 291 -6.72 22.36 14.62
N GLN A 292 -7.08 21.46 15.52
CA GLN A 292 -8.36 20.74 15.50
C GLN A 292 -9.56 21.68 15.52
N GLU A 293 -9.58 22.69 16.39
CA GLU A 293 -10.64 23.68 16.43
C GLU A 293 -10.79 24.50 15.15
N LYS A 294 -9.64 24.82 14.51
CA LYS A 294 -9.64 25.57 13.26
C LYS A 294 -10.15 24.73 12.11
N LEU A 295 -9.84 23.44 12.10
CA LEU A 295 -10.25 22.48 11.07
C LEU A 295 -11.73 22.14 11.11
N VAL A 296 -12.30 22.05 12.30
CA VAL A 296 -13.76 21.89 12.48
C VAL A 296 -14.51 23.09 11.91
N LYS A 297 -13.91 24.29 11.96
CA LYS A 297 -14.52 25.53 11.46
C LYS A 297 -14.34 25.76 9.96
N ASP A 298 -13.25 25.27 9.38
CA ASP A 298 -12.90 25.48 7.98
C ASP A 298 -12.77 24.15 7.22
N LYS A 299 -13.87 23.72 6.61
CA LYS A 299 -13.95 22.48 5.85
C LYS A 299 -13.05 22.46 4.60
N SER A 300 -12.62 23.63 4.10
CA SER A 300 -11.71 23.74 2.95
C SER A 300 -10.27 23.36 3.31
N SER A 301 -9.90 23.43 4.57
CA SER A 301 -8.60 23.04 5.08
C SER A 301 -8.45 21.54 5.37
N LEU A 302 -9.53 20.76 5.18
CA LEU A 302 -9.51 19.31 5.39
C LEU A 302 -8.42 18.63 4.58
N ARG A 303 -8.32 18.95 3.29
CA ARG A 303 -7.29 18.41 2.39
C ARG A 303 -5.88 18.65 2.95
N THR A 304 -5.63 19.81 3.50
CA THR A 304 -4.32 20.21 4.06
C THR A 304 -4.05 19.52 5.39
N THR A 305 -5.07 19.30 6.21
CA THR A 305 -4.93 18.57 7.48
C THR A 305 -4.58 17.12 7.25
N LEU A 306 -5.24 16.54 6.29
CA LEU A 306 -4.97 15.17 5.90
C LEU A 306 -3.57 15.05 5.30
N ALA A 307 -3.13 16.07 4.58
CA ALA A 307 -1.76 16.23 4.15
C ALA A 307 -0.79 16.21 5.34
N LEU A 308 -1.07 16.95 6.39
CA LEU A 308 -0.29 16.98 7.63
C LEU A 308 -0.26 15.62 8.32
N LEU A 309 -1.40 14.94 8.40
CA LEU A 309 -1.51 13.62 9.01
C LEU A 309 -0.69 12.58 8.27
N ILE A 310 -0.77 12.57 6.94
CA ILE A 310 0.00 11.65 6.11
C ILE A 310 1.50 11.98 6.16
N ALA A 311 1.87 13.25 6.22
CA ALA A 311 3.25 13.65 6.39
C ALA A 311 3.81 13.26 7.76
N GLY A 312 3.01 13.39 8.81
CA GLY A 312 3.33 12.85 10.12
C GLY A 312 3.64 11.35 10.02
N GLU A 313 2.78 10.58 9.35
CA GLU A 313 3.00 9.16 9.12
C GLU A 313 4.31 8.84 8.37
N VAL A 314 4.67 9.59 7.33
CA VAL A 314 5.90 9.37 6.55
C VAL A 314 7.16 9.44 7.42
N ASN A 315 7.16 10.28 8.44
CA ASN A 315 8.29 10.41 9.36
C ASN A 315 8.29 9.38 10.51
N PHE A 316 7.26 8.56 10.64
CA PHE A 316 7.04 7.65 11.76
C PHE A 316 7.16 6.17 11.42
N SER A 317 7.67 5.83 10.23
CA SER A 317 7.80 4.46 9.75
C SER A 317 8.59 3.52 10.68
N ASP A 318 9.43 4.07 11.54
CA ASP A 318 10.30 3.29 12.44
C ASP A 318 9.80 3.16 13.89
N ARG A 319 8.69 3.78 14.27
CA ARG A 319 8.24 3.78 15.66
C ARG A 319 6.73 3.60 15.83
N ASP A 320 6.42 2.98 16.92
CA ASP A 320 5.14 2.67 17.49
C ASP A 320 4.03 3.71 17.18
N VAL A 321 3.09 3.32 16.32
CA VAL A 321 1.93 4.17 15.89
C VAL A 321 0.91 4.31 17.04
N SER A 322 1.19 3.74 18.21
CA SER A 322 0.31 3.81 19.37
C SER A 322 0.02 5.24 19.86
N TRP A 323 0.81 6.21 19.39
CA TRP A 323 0.64 7.62 19.73
C TRP A 323 -0.16 8.43 18.69
N LEU A 324 -0.61 7.85 17.57
CA LEU A 324 -1.55 8.58 16.73
C LEU A 324 -2.71 9.02 17.62
N PRO A 325 -2.77 10.32 17.96
CA PRO A 325 -3.61 10.76 19.04
C PRO A 325 -5.09 10.56 18.70
N ASN A 326 -5.94 10.45 19.71
CA ASN A 326 -7.37 10.33 19.54
C ASN A 326 -7.96 11.41 18.62
N TRP A 327 -7.29 12.58 18.50
CA TRP A 327 -7.71 13.64 17.62
C TRP A 327 -7.57 13.27 16.12
N VAL A 328 -6.58 12.45 15.75
CA VAL A 328 -6.46 11.93 14.38
C VAL A 328 -7.66 11.05 14.07
N LEU A 329 -8.02 10.16 15.01
CA LEU A 329 -9.19 9.30 14.86
C LEU A 329 -10.49 10.13 14.78
N SER A 330 -10.66 11.09 15.67
CA SER A 330 -11.84 11.97 15.64
C SER A 330 -11.88 12.86 14.39
N THR A 331 -10.74 13.28 13.88
CA THR A 331 -10.66 14.03 12.62
C THR A 331 -11.03 13.13 11.45
N LEU A 332 -10.55 11.87 11.44
CA LEU A 332 -10.93 10.88 10.45
C LEU A 332 -12.43 10.53 10.53
N GLU A 333 -12.99 10.40 11.72
CA GLU A 333 -14.45 10.22 11.93
C GLU A 333 -15.26 11.40 11.40
N ASN A 334 -14.80 12.63 11.66
CA ASN A 334 -15.43 13.85 11.15
C ASN A 334 -15.24 14.02 9.63
N CYS A 335 -14.18 13.45 9.05
CA CYS A 335 -13.94 13.45 7.62
C CYS A 335 -14.90 12.54 6.85
N ALA A 336 -15.35 11.44 7.44
CA ALA A 336 -16.38 10.59 6.85
C ALA A 336 -17.72 11.34 6.60
N GLU A 337 -17.97 12.44 7.33
CA GLU A 337 -19.14 13.30 7.14
C GLU A 337 -18.96 14.37 6.03
N ILE A 338 -17.72 14.57 5.52
CA ILE A 338 -17.36 15.73 4.69
C ILE A 338 -17.02 15.35 3.23
N ASN A 339 -17.26 14.12 2.79
CA ASN A 339 -16.81 13.59 1.49
C ASN A 339 -15.30 13.83 1.31
N PRO A 340 -14.45 13.04 1.95
CA PRO A 340 -13.00 13.14 1.80
C PRO A 340 -12.60 12.87 0.33
N PRO A 341 -11.43 13.34 -0.12
CA PRO A 341 -10.92 12.95 -1.43
C PRO A 341 -10.86 11.43 -1.58
N GLU A 342 -11.17 10.90 -2.76
CA GLU A 342 -11.22 9.46 -3.04
C GLU A 342 -9.99 8.68 -2.52
N TRP A 343 -8.79 9.26 -2.68
CA TRP A 343 -7.56 8.65 -2.20
C TRP A 343 -7.51 8.49 -0.66
N LEU A 344 -8.17 9.40 0.06
CA LEU A 344 -8.24 9.32 1.52
C LEU A 344 -9.24 8.27 1.96
N GLU A 345 -10.40 8.18 1.30
CA GLU A 345 -11.39 7.14 1.58
C GLU A 345 -10.75 5.76 1.50
N GLY A 346 -9.87 5.53 0.50
CA GLY A 346 -9.12 4.30 0.36
C GLY A 346 -8.09 4.04 1.46
N LEU A 347 -7.56 5.10 2.10
CA LEU A 347 -6.58 4.98 3.18
C LEU A 347 -7.20 4.86 4.58
N LEU A 348 -8.41 5.37 4.78
CA LEU A 348 -9.07 5.37 6.09
C LEU A 348 -9.20 3.98 6.71
N PRO A 349 -9.73 2.98 6.00
CA PRO A 349 -9.84 1.63 6.55
C PRO A 349 -8.49 1.05 6.96
N TYR A 350 -7.47 1.29 6.15
CA TYR A 350 -6.11 0.85 6.41
C TYR A 350 -5.53 1.51 7.67
N ALA A 351 -5.66 2.84 7.79
CA ALA A 351 -5.20 3.58 8.97
C ALA A 351 -5.87 3.09 10.26
N TYR A 352 -7.20 2.88 10.22
CA TYR A 352 -7.93 2.31 11.34
C TYR A 352 -7.45 0.90 11.70
N GLY A 353 -7.20 0.06 10.72
CA GLY A 353 -6.70 -1.28 10.93
C GLY A 353 -5.34 -1.31 11.59
N VAL A 354 -4.39 -0.52 11.10
CA VAL A 354 -3.05 -0.40 11.69
C VAL A 354 -3.13 0.08 13.14
N ILE A 355 -3.93 1.09 13.41
CA ILE A 355 -4.11 1.65 14.76
C ILE A 355 -4.75 0.60 15.69
N THR A 356 -5.78 -0.12 15.21
CA THR A 356 -6.46 -1.15 16.00
C THR A 356 -5.53 -2.32 16.31
N HIS A 357 -4.73 -2.75 15.34
CA HIS A 357 -3.80 -3.85 15.50
C HIS A 357 -2.64 -3.53 16.43
N LYS A 358 -2.11 -2.30 16.36
CA LYS A 358 -0.98 -1.85 17.19
C LYS A 358 -1.40 -1.34 18.57
N GLY A 359 -2.64 -0.91 18.72
CA GLY A 359 -3.18 -0.46 20.00
C GLY A 359 -3.77 -1.64 20.76
N SER A 360 -3.11 -2.04 21.84
CA SER A 360 -3.49 -3.11 22.76
C SER A 360 -4.99 -3.11 23.16
N GLY A 361 -5.89 -3.55 22.28
CA GLY A 361 -7.28 -3.88 22.64
C GLY A 361 -8.17 -2.73 23.13
N ASP A 362 -7.85 -1.48 22.80
CA ASP A 362 -8.72 -0.34 23.13
C ASP A 362 -10.06 -0.49 22.38
N ALA A 363 -11.12 -0.81 23.14
CA ALA A 363 -12.45 -1.04 22.62
C ALA A 363 -13.02 0.14 21.80
N SER A 364 -12.58 1.37 22.09
CA SER A 364 -13.00 2.57 21.36
C SER A 364 -12.47 2.59 19.93
N LYS A 365 -11.25 2.06 19.71
CA LYS A 365 -10.61 1.97 18.39
C LYS A 365 -11.24 0.88 17.54
N VAL A 366 -11.61 -0.25 18.17
CA VAL A 366 -12.34 -1.33 17.50
C VAL A 366 -13.72 -0.85 17.06
N GLU A 367 -14.41 -0.07 17.88
CA GLU A 367 -15.70 0.50 17.56
C GLU A 367 -15.62 1.54 16.42
N GLY A 368 -14.58 2.37 16.40
CA GLY A 368 -14.32 3.31 15.28
C GLY A 368 -14.15 2.58 13.95
N PHE A 369 -13.37 1.48 13.97
CA PHE A 369 -13.20 0.64 12.78
C PHE A 369 -14.52 -0.03 12.36
N ARG A 370 -15.31 -0.56 13.29
CA ARG A 370 -16.63 -1.15 13.01
C ARG A 370 -17.57 -0.15 12.34
N ARG A 371 -17.63 1.08 12.83
CA ARG A 371 -18.42 2.15 12.20
C ARG A 371 -17.93 2.51 10.80
N ALA A 372 -16.61 2.50 10.56
CA ALA A 372 -16.07 2.71 9.22
C ALA A 372 -16.48 1.59 8.25
N LEU A 373 -16.51 0.34 8.73
CA LEU A 373 -17.03 -0.81 7.97
C LEU A 373 -18.53 -0.69 7.65
N GLU A 374 -19.34 -0.23 8.59
CA GLU A 374 -20.79 -0.07 8.41
C GLU A 374 -21.15 1.07 7.44
N ARG A 375 -20.29 2.07 7.28
CA ARG A 375 -20.49 3.21 6.38
C ARG A 375 -19.89 3.01 4.98
N ALA A 376 -19.14 1.93 4.77
CA ALA A 376 -18.58 1.63 3.47
C ALA A 376 -19.67 1.33 2.45
N PRO A 377 -19.54 1.85 1.20
CA PRO A 377 -20.52 1.63 0.14
C PRO A 377 -20.66 0.15 -0.25
#